data_5a9fac722205747666f640a272666a9d
#
_entry.id   5a9fac722205747666f640a272666a9d
#
_cell.length_a   1.000
_cell.length_b   1.000
_cell.length_c   1.000
_cell.angle_alpha   90.00
_cell.angle_beta   90.00
_cell.angle_gamma   90.00
#
_symmetry.space_group_name_H-M   'P 1'
#
loop_
_entity.id
_entity.type
_entity.pdbx_description
1 polymer ?
#
loop_
_entity_poly.entity_id
_entity_poly.type
_entity_poly.pdbx_seq_one_letter_code
_entity_poly.pdbx_strand_id
1 'polypeptide(L)'
;MSEVSNGKVIYEGGSGEIEEKKSRFIANIAPVTTEEEAVAYINAMKKKYWDARHNCSAFIIGRNQELTRCSDDGEPSGTAGRPMLDVLLREGIRDVVVVVTRYFGGTLLGTGGLVRAYQGAVQEGLKIGRA
;
A
#
# COMPACT_ATOMS: atom_id res chain seq x y z
N MET A 1 4.02 28.13 3.82
CA MET A 1 4.29 27.52 3.95
C MET A 1 4.66 26.99 4.01
N SER A 2 4.75 26.52 4.27
CA SER A 2 5.26 25.78 4.33
C SER A 2 5.39 25.17 4.72
N GLU A 3 5.19 25.08 4.54
CA GLU A 3 5.40 24.18 4.76
C GLU A 3 6.13 23.53 4.85
N VAL A 4 6.59 24.51 4.97
CA VAL A 4 7.41 23.47 5.21
C VAL A 4 6.79 22.25 5.68
N SER A 5 6.51 21.54 4.88
CA SER A 5 5.77 20.43 5.15
C SER A 5 6.56 19.31 5.70
N ASN A 6 6.08 18.65 6.67
CA ASN A 6 6.61 17.42 7.16
C ASN A 6 5.86 16.28 6.48
N GLY A 7 5.99 16.24 5.16
CA GLY A 7 5.35 15.24 4.34
C GLY A 7 4.08 15.71 3.68
N LYS A 8 3.65 14.95 2.71
CA LYS A 8 2.45 15.20 1.93
C LYS A 8 1.30 14.36 2.46
N VAL A 9 0.09 14.84 2.30
CA VAL A 9 -1.12 14.06 2.65
C VAL A 9 -1.93 13.82 1.39
N ILE A 10 -2.75 12.77 1.43
CA ILE A 10 -3.76 12.57 0.40
C ILE A 10 -5.10 13.06 0.96
N TYR A 11 -5.93 13.63 0.09
CA TYR A 11 -7.20 14.21 0.52
C TYR A 11 -8.35 13.23 0.44
N GLU A 12 -8.26 12.27 -0.47
CA GLU A 12 -9.29 11.25 -0.59
C GLU A 12 -8.67 9.93 -0.99
N GLY A 13 -9.40 8.86 -0.78
CA GLY A 13 -8.94 7.53 -1.13
C GLY A 13 -8.86 7.33 -2.63
N GLY A 14 -8.11 6.34 -3.03
CA GLY A 14 -7.94 5.98 -4.42
C GLY A 14 -7.74 4.50 -4.59
N SER A 15 -7.87 4.04 -5.81
CA SER A 15 -7.70 2.65 -6.16
C SER A 15 -7.00 2.55 -7.51
N GLY A 16 -6.09 1.60 -7.64
CA GLY A 16 -5.42 1.34 -8.90
C GLY A 16 -5.12 -0.13 -9.02
N GLU A 17 -4.95 -0.59 -10.24
CA GLU A 17 -4.71 -2.01 -10.48
C GLU A 17 -3.63 -2.18 -11.54
N ILE A 18 -2.75 -3.17 -11.34
CA ILE A 18 -1.82 -3.60 -12.37
C ILE A 18 -1.90 -5.12 -12.50
N GLU A 19 -1.45 -5.61 -13.64
CA GLU A 19 -1.31 -7.04 -13.87
C GLU A 19 0.14 -7.33 -14.20
N GLU A 20 0.70 -8.38 -13.56
CA GLU A 20 2.05 -8.84 -13.82
C GLU A 20 2.03 -10.36 -13.87
N LYS A 21 2.47 -10.94 -14.99
CA LYS A 21 2.53 -12.40 -15.17
C LYS A 21 1.22 -13.06 -14.74
N LYS A 22 0.09 -12.47 -15.16
CA LYS A 22 -1.27 -12.93 -14.91
C LYS A 22 -1.75 -12.76 -13.48
N SER A 23 -0.91 -12.31 -12.54
CA SER A 23 -1.37 -11.93 -11.20
C SER A 23 -1.97 -10.53 -11.26
N ARG A 24 -3.06 -10.32 -10.52
CA ARG A 24 -3.68 -9.00 -10.39
C ARG A 24 -3.28 -8.40 -9.06
N PHE A 25 -2.87 -7.15 -9.08
CA PHE A 25 -2.47 -6.41 -7.89
C PHE A 25 -3.36 -5.17 -7.79
N ILE A 26 -4.24 -5.16 -6.80
CA ILE A 26 -5.22 -4.08 -6.62
C ILE A 26 -4.80 -3.26 -5.40
N ALA A 27 -4.46 -1.99 -5.63
CA ALA A 27 -4.08 -1.10 -4.55
C ALA A 27 -5.27 -0.25 -4.14
N ASN A 28 -5.55 -0.19 -2.85
CA ASN A 28 -6.53 0.72 -2.26
C ASN A 28 -5.81 1.57 -1.23
N ILE A 29 -6.00 2.87 -1.31
CA ILE A 29 -5.31 3.86 -0.47
C ILE A 29 -6.35 4.75 0.19
N ALA A 30 -6.09 5.11 1.45
CA ALA A 30 -7.00 6.01 2.16
C ALA A 30 -6.22 6.92 3.10
N PRO A 31 -6.72 8.14 3.35
CA PRO A 31 -6.17 8.99 4.39
C PRO A 31 -6.62 8.48 5.75
N VAL A 32 -5.68 8.38 6.68
CA VAL A 32 -5.97 8.00 8.06
C VAL A 32 -5.09 8.87 8.98
N THR A 33 -5.52 9.10 10.20
CA THR A 33 -4.74 9.92 11.12
C THR A 33 -4.33 9.18 12.37
N THR A 34 -4.83 7.96 12.57
CA THR A 34 -4.48 7.14 13.74
C THR A 34 -4.16 5.72 13.30
N GLU A 35 -3.42 5.02 14.14
CA GLU A 35 -3.13 3.61 13.91
C GLU A 35 -4.42 2.79 13.90
N GLU A 36 -5.36 3.12 14.77
CA GLU A 36 -6.64 2.42 14.84
C GLU A 36 -7.42 2.52 13.53
N GLU A 37 -7.42 3.70 12.91
CA GLU A 37 -8.06 3.88 11.62
C GLU A 37 -7.37 3.07 10.54
N ALA A 38 -6.03 3.04 10.56
CA ALA A 38 -5.27 2.27 9.59
C ALA A 38 -5.57 0.78 9.71
N VAL A 39 -5.57 0.25 10.94
CA VAL A 39 -5.87 -1.16 11.19
C VAL A 39 -7.30 -1.50 10.76
N ALA A 40 -8.26 -0.63 11.07
CA ALA A 40 -9.65 -0.83 10.66
C ALA A 40 -9.77 -0.89 9.13
N TYR A 41 -9.06 -0.02 8.43
CA TYR A 41 -9.07 -0.01 6.97
C TYR A 41 -8.48 -1.31 6.40
N ILE A 42 -7.35 -1.75 6.95
CA ILE A 42 -6.71 -3.01 6.53
C ILE A 42 -7.67 -4.17 6.72
N ASN A 43 -8.33 -4.24 7.88
CA ASN A 43 -9.27 -5.32 8.16
C ASN A 43 -10.48 -5.28 7.23
N ALA A 44 -10.95 -4.08 6.88
CA ALA A 44 -12.04 -3.92 5.93
C ALA A 44 -11.65 -4.43 4.53
N MET A 45 -10.42 -4.16 4.11
CA MET A 45 -9.94 -4.65 2.82
C MET A 45 -9.76 -6.16 2.82
N LYS A 46 -9.25 -6.74 3.92
CA LYS A 46 -9.14 -8.18 4.05
C LYS A 46 -10.51 -8.87 3.98
N LYS A 47 -11.53 -8.22 4.53
CA LYS A 47 -12.88 -8.73 4.47
C LYS A 47 -13.47 -8.61 3.08
N LYS A 48 -13.23 -7.47 2.42
CA LYS A 48 -13.73 -7.22 1.06
C LYS A 48 -13.10 -8.19 0.06
N TYR A 49 -11.81 -8.44 0.18
CA TYR A 49 -11.07 -9.32 -0.71
C TYR A 49 -10.67 -10.61 0.00
N TRP A 50 -11.64 -11.21 0.71
CA TRP A 50 -11.40 -12.38 1.54
C TRP A 50 -10.90 -13.59 0.74
N ASP A 51 -11.23 -13.66 -0.55
CA ASP A 51 -10.83 -14.76 -1.42
C ASP A 51 -9.46 -14.55 -2.06
N ALA A 52 -8.81 -13.43 -1.81
CA ALA A 52 -7.47 -13.19 -2.32
C ALA A 52 -6.45 -13.92 -1.45
N ARG A 53 -5.35 -14.32 -2.08
CA ARG A 53 -4.28 -15.03 -1.38
C ARG A 53 -3.53 -14.10 -0.42
N HIS A 54 -3.33 -12.84 -0.81
CA HIS A 54 -2.57 -11.88 -0.02
C HIS A 54 -3.24 -10.52 -0.04
N ASN A 55 -3.33 -9.90 1.14
CA ASN A 55 -3.74 -8.50 1.31
C ASN A 55 -2.64 -7.79 2.09
N CYS A 56 -1.60 -7.38 1.38
CA CYS A 56 -0.42 -6.78 1.98
C CYS A 56 -0.69 -5.33 2.31
N SER A 57 -0.02 -4.79 3.32
CA SER A 57 -0.36 -3.46 3.79
C SER A 57 0.87 -2.66 4.21
N ALA A 58 0.71 -1.34 4.21
CA ALA A 58 1.66 -0.41 4.78
C ALA A 58 0.92 0.83 5.23
N PHE A 59 1.35 1.45 6.33
CA PHE A 59 0.81 2.74 6.72
C PHE A 59 1.85 3.58 7.41
N ILE A 60 1.65 4.89 7.35
CA ILE A 60 2.50 5.90 7.96
C ILE A 60 1.60 6.88 8.68
N ILE A 61 1.84 7.07 9.98
CA ILE A 61 1.06 7.99 10.80
C ILE A 61 2.02 9.01 11.43
N GLY A 62 1.60 10.25 11.48
CA GLY A 62 2.31 11.30 12.16
C GLY A 62 2.96 12.28 11.19
N ARG A 63 2.99 13.55 11.63
CA ARG A 63 3.51 14.65 10.82
C ARG A 63 4.95 14.41 10.35
N ASN A 64 5.76 13.74 11.20
CA ASN A 64 7.14 13.42 10.87
C ASN A 64 7.32 11.95 10.54
N GLN A 65 6.24 11.28 10.12
CA GLN A 65 6.27 9.86 9.76
C GLN A 65 6.76 8.99 10.91
N GLU A 66 6.36 9.33 12.15
CA GLU A 66 6.87 8.69 13.36
C GLU A 66 6.50 7.22 13.47
N LEU A 67 5.30 6.86 13.02
CA LEU A 67 4.83 5.47 13.11
C LEU A 67 4.70 4.89 11.72
N THR A 68 5.49 3.86 11.43
CA THR A 68 5.41 3.14 10.16
C THR A 68 5.20 1.66 10.45
N ARG A 69 4.35 1.00 9.67
CA ARG A 69 4.09 -0.43 9.77
C ARG A 69 3.88 -0.99 8.39
N CYS A 70 4.22 -2.26 8.23
CA CYS A 70 3.93 -2.97 6.98
C CYS A 70 3.76 -4.46 7.25
N SER A 71 3.10 -5.14 6.32
CA SER A 71 2.85 -6.57 6.43
C SER A 71 2.90 -7.21 5.05
N ASP A 72 3.60 -8.34 4.97
CA ASP A 72 3.68 -9.13 3.74
C ASP A 72 2.46 -10.04 3.54
N ASP A 73 1.67 -10.23 4.58
CA ASP A 73 0.45 -11.08 4.56
C ASP A 73 0.65 -12.39 3.81
N GLY A 74 1.70 -13.13 4.16
CA GLY A 74 1.98 -14.44 3.58
C GLY A 74 2.84 -14.43 2.34
N GLU A 75 3.17 -13.29 1.75
CA GLU A 75 4.17 -13.23 0.70
C GLU A 75 5.56 -13.49 1.30
N PRO A 76 6.56 -13.88 0.51
CA PRO A 76 7.90 -14.06 1.06
C PRO A 76 8.39 -12.78 1.75
N SER A 77 9.10 -12.98 2.86
CA SER A 77 9.52 -11.88 3.71
C SER A 77 10.23 -10.78 2.93
N GLY A 78 9.78 -9.54 3.11
CA GLY A 78 10.40 -8.36 2.51
C GLY A 78 10.02 -8.10 1.06
N THR A 79 9.09 -8.86 0.48
CA THR A 79 8.77 -8.73 -0.95
C THR A 79 7.54 -7.88 -1.22
N ALA A 80 6.75 -7.56 -0.20
CA ALA A 80 5.49 -6.84 -0.41
C ALA A 80 5.36 -5.62 0.50
N GLY A 81 5.22 -5.82 1.79
CA GLY A 81 4.94 -4.72 2.72
C GLY A 81 6.01 -3.65 2.74
N ARG A 82 7.29 -4.05 2.86
CA ARG A 82 8.38 -3.08 2.90
C ARG A 82 8.53 -2.32 1.58
N PRO A 83 8.49 -2.98 0.41
CA PRO A 83 8.51 -2.26 -0.86
C PRO A 83 7.39 -1.24 -0.99
N MET A 84 6.18 -1.57 -0.51
CA MET A 84 5.06 -0.65 -0.49
C MET A 84 5.35 0.56 0.40
N LEU A 85 5.84 0.30 1.60
CA LEU A 85 6.19 1.35 2.55
C LEU A 85 7.26 2.27 1.96
N ASP A 86 8.26 1.70 1.27
CA ASP A 86 9.33 2.48 0.66
C ASP A 86 8.81 3.48 -0.38
N VAL A 87 7.77 3.12 -1.13
CA VAL A 87 7.15 4.07 -2.07
C VAL A 87 6.56 5.25 -1.32
N LEU A 88 5.81 4.99 -0.24
CA LEU A 88 5.20 6.05 0.55
C LEU A 88 6.27 6.97 1.16
N LEU A 89 7.35 6.39 1.66
CA LEU A 89 8.45 7.16 2.25
C LEU A 89 9.15 8.02 1.20
N ARG A 90 9.43 7.45 0.02
CA ARG A 90 10.09 8.21 -1.06
C ARG A 90 9.23 9.37 -1.54
N GLU A 91 7.92 9.17 -1.56
CA GLU A 91 6.99 10.23 -1.97
C GLU A 91 6.75 11.24 -0.87
N GLY A 92 7.24 10.99 0.34
CA GLY A 92 7.06 11.90 1.46
C GLY A 92 5.63 11.97 1.97
N ILE A 93 4.84 10.91 1.76
CA ILE A 93 3.43 10.90 2.15
C ILE A 93 3.31 10.43 3.59
N ARG A 94 2.39 11.02 4.33
CA ARG A 94 2.08 10.65 5.71
C ARG A 94 0.59 10.58 5.93
N ASP A 95 0.20 10.00 7.07
CA ASP A 95 -1.22 9.84 7.44
C ASP A 95 -1.98 9.13 6.33
N VAL A 96 -1.45 7.96 5.98
CA VAL A 96 -1.90 7.20 4.83
C VAL A 96 -1.83 5.71 5.14
N VAL A 97 -2.79 4.96 4.62
CA VAL A 97 -2.75 3.50 4.63
C VAL A 97 -2.95 3.02 3.21
N VAL A 98 -2.20 1.98 2.83
CA VAL A 98 -2.38 1.32 1.54
C VAL A 98 -2.47 -0.18 1.76
N VAL A 99 -3.39 -0.82 1.03
CA VAL A 99 -3.50 -2.28 0.99
C VAL A 99 -3.40 -2.68 -0.47
N VAL A 100 -2.50 -3.62 -0.77
CA VAL A 100 -2.42 -4.21 -2.11
C VAL A 100 -2.88 -5.64 -2.01
N THR A 101 -3.94 -5.95 -2.72
CA THR A 101 -4.56 -7.27 -2.80
C THR A 101 -4.03 -7.97 -4.03
N ARG A 102 -3.55 -9.21 -3.87
CA ARG A 102 -3.05 -9.98 -5.01
C ARG A 102 -3.88 -11.21 -5.25
N TYR A 103 -4.31 -11.37 -6.51
CA TYR A 103 -4.90 -12.62 -7.01
C TYR A 103 -3.86 -13.32 -7.87
N PHE A 104 -3.41 -14.50 -7.43
CA PHE A 104 -2.37 -15.25 -8.11
C PHE A 104 -2.86 -15.75 -9.47
N GLY A 105 -2.05 -15.57 -10.51
CA GLY A 105 -2.42 -15.93 -11.88
C GLY A 105 -1.79 -17.22 -12.40
N GLY A 106 -1.17 -18.01 -11.54
CA GLY A 106 -0.58 -19.28 -11.93
C GLY A 106 0.89 -19.22 -12.34
N THR A 107 1.47 -18.02 -12.42
CA THR A 107 2.87 -17.85 -12.80
C THR A 107 3.62 -17.16 -11.68
N LEU A 108 4.76 -17.71 -11.26
CA LEU A 108 5.58 -17.11 -10.20
C LEU A 108 6.32 -15.88 -10.74
N LEU A 109 6.38 -14.85 -9.91
CA LEU A 109 7.08 -13.62 -10.27
C LEU A 109 8.54 -13.61 -9.84
N GLY A 110 8.90 -14.40 -8.82
CA GLY A 110 10.19 -14.30 -8.17
C GLY A 110 10.24 -13.11 -7.21
N THR A 111 11.25 -13.05 -6.35
CA THR A 111 11.33 -12.01 -5.32
C THR A 111 11.43 -10.61 -5.92
N GLY A 112 12.30 -10.43 -6.93
CA GLY A 112 12.45 -9.13 -7.59
C GLY A 112 11.19 -8.69 -8.31
N GLY A 113 10.50 -9.64 -8.94
CA GLY A 113 9.23 -9.34 -9.62
C GLY A 113 8.15 -8.95 -8.65
N LEU A 114 8.08 -9.60 -7.48
CA LEU A 114 7.12 -9.24 -6.44
C LEU A 114 7.36 -7.82 -5.93
N VAL A 115 8.61 -7.49 -5.61
CA VAL A 115 8.96 -6.14 -5.14
C VAL A 115 8.48 -5.10 -6.14
N ARG A 116 8.80 -5.29 -7.41
CA ARG A 116 8.43 -4.33 -8.46
C ARG A 116 6.92 -4.23 -8.63
N ALA A 117 6.22 -5.36 -8.55
CA ALA A 117 4.77 -5.38 -8.73
C ALA A 117 4.06 -4.65 -7.58
N TYR A 118 4.45 -4.91 -6.34
CA TYR A 118 3.84 -4.22 -5.19
C TYR A 118 4.13 -2.73 -5.23
N GLN A 119 5.34 -2.33 -5.59
CA GLN A 119 5.66 -0.91 -5.76
C GLN A 119 4.85 -0.27 -6.88
N GLY A 120 4.75 -0.96 -8.01
CA GLY A 120 3.98 -0.45 -9.14
C GLY A 120 2.51 -0.28 -8.82
N ALA A 121 1.94 -1.21 -8.05
CA ALA A 121 0.53 -1.11 -7.65
C ALA A 121 0.30 0.11 -6.75
N VAL A 122 1.19 0.35 -5.78
CA VAL A 122 1.07 1.53 -4.91
C VAL A 122 1.16 2.80 -5.75
N GLN A 123 2.10 2.87 -6.69
CA GLN A 123 2.25 4.03 -7.57
C GLN A 123 0.98 4.30 -8.38
N GLU A 124 0.33 3.25 -8.90
CA GLU A 124 -0.93 3.40 -9.62
C GLU A 124 -2.03 3.94 -8.71
N GLY A 125 -2.14 3.40 -7.49
CA GLY A 125 -3.13 3.89 -6.53
C GLY A 125 -2.92 5.35 -6.17
N LEU A 126 -1.67 5.76 -6.02
CA LEU A 126 -1.34 7.14 -5.68
C LEU A 126 -1.72 8.12 -6.77
N LYS A 127 -1.66 7.72 -8.04
CA LYS A 127 -2.05 8.61 -9.14
C LYS A 127 -3.49 9.09 -9.00
N ILE A 128 -4.36 8.23 -8.47
CA ILE A 128 -5.79 8.54 -8.35
C ILE A 128 -6.10 9.18 -7.01
N GLY A 129 -5.42 8.75 -5.94
CA GLY A 129 -5.69 9.23 -4.60
C GLY A 129 -5.13 10.60 -4.26
N ARG A 130 -4.28 11.18 -5.12
CA ARG A 130 -3.68 12.49 -4.84
C ARG A 130 -4.58 13.63 -5.25
N ALA A 131 -4.56 14.63 -4.45
CA ALA A 131 -5.20 15.89 -4.80
C ALA A 131 -4.23 16.81 -5.54
#